data_9f3a545ad3cf3649c133cad7aecdf6f5
#
_entry.id   9f3a545ad3cf3649c133cad7aecdf6f5
#
_cell.length_a   1.000
_cell.length_b   1.000
_cell.length_c   1.000
_cell.angle_alpha   90.00
_cell.angle_beta   90.00
_cell.angle_gamma   90.00
#
_symmetry.space_group_name_H-M   'P 1'
#
loop_
_entity.id
_entity.type
_entity.pdbx_description
1 polymer ?
#
loop_
_entity_poly.entity_id
_entity_poly.type
_entity_poly.pdbx_seq_one_letter_code
_entity_poly.pdbx_strand_id
1 'polypeptide(L)'
;IYTLSLHDALPISVFDCPFEGRVLEQTVQDIIAQAVDLDFPIEFGLCDTTGRAFPDHVASFCSQVIEQYKSNKDIGWAFHGHDTYGLGVANALYAYDAGVRVFDAAAAGLGGCPFAPGASGNTASEDLVFTFENMGVATGIDLEKLLDVAALIDAFPDVDTGGHVRSLPRKRICG
;
A
#
# COMPACT_ATOMS: atom_id res chain seq x y z
N ILE A 1 4.90 22.65 -1.27
CA ILE A 1 4.20 22.33 0.00
C ILE A 1 3.01 21.49 -0.41
N TYR A 2 3.15 20.17 -0.32
CA TYR A 2 2.00 19.29 -0.46
C TYR A 2 1.23 19.39 0.85
N THR A 3 0.14 20.15 0.84
CA THR A 3 -0.88 20.03 1.85
C THR A 3 -1.59 18.71 1.54
N LEU A 4 -1.30 17.66 2.30
CA LEU A 4 -2.16 16.49 2.36
C LEU A 4 -3.52 16.98 2.87
N SER A 5 -4.40 17.28 1.97
CA SER A 5 -5.81 17.49 2.29
C SER A 5 -6.34 16.07 2.59
N LEU A 6 -6.65 15.81 3.85
CA LEU A 6 -7.31 14.56 4.28
C LEU A 6 -8.70 14.35 3.62
N HIS A 7 -9.09 15.26 2.73
CA HIS A 7 -10.37 15.25 2.06
C HIS A 7 -10.35 14.60 0.68
N ASP A 8 -9.16 14.30 0.14
CA ASP A 8 -9.00 13.86 -1.25
C ASP A 8 -8.75 12.35 -1.36
N ALA A 9 -8.52 11.63 -0.26
CA ALA A 9 -8.27 10.20 -0.25
C ALA A 9 -9.35 9.44 0.54
N LEU A 10 -9.94 8.43 -0.08
CA LEU A 10 -10.92 7.53 0.54
C LEU A 10 -10.33 6.13 0.68
N PRO A 11 -9.85 5.72 1.86
CA PRO A 11 -9.39 4.36 2.10
C PRO A 11 -10.57 3.38 2.16
N ILE A 12 -10.45 2.27 1.45
CA ILE A 12 -11.48 1.23 1.37
C ILE A 12 -10.84 -0.12 1.65
N SER A 13 -11.35 -0.88 2.62
CA SER A 13 -10.99 -2.29 2.82
C SER A 13 -11.56 -3.12 1.67
N VAL A 14 -10.69 -3.57 0.76
CA VAL A 14 -11.12 -4.21 -0.49
C VAL A 14 -11.18 -5.72 -0.38
N PHE A 15 -10.22 -6.33 0.30
CA PHE A 15 -9.99 -7.78 0.17
C PHE A 15 -10.50 -8.58 1.35
N ASP A 16 -10.22 -8.11 2.57
CA ASP A 16 -10.59 -8.81 3.80
C ASP A 16 -10.84 -7.82 4.94
N CYS A 17 -11.88 -8.07 5.70
CA CYS A 17 -12.25 -7.31 6.89
C CYS A 17 -11.95 -8.16 8.14
N PRO A 18 -11.29 -7.61 9.17
CA PRO A 18 -10.98 -8.37 10.38
C PRO A 18 -12.20 -8.84 11.15
N PHE A 19 -13.37 -8.28 10.89
CA PHE A 19 -14.63 -8.63 11.58
C PHE A 19 -15.53 -9.55 10.76
N GLU A 20 -15.61 -9.31 9.43
CA GLU A 20 -16.55 -9.99 8.54
C GLU A 20 -15.86 -11.01 7.62
N GLY A 21 -14.52 -11.01 7.59
CA GLY A 21 -13.75 -11.85 6.69
C GLY A 21 -13.70 -11.30 5.27
N ARG A 22 -13.76 -12.18 4.27
CA ARG A 22 -13.59 -11.80 2.87
C ARG A 22 -14.67 -10.82 2.41
N VAL A 23 -14.23 -9.68 1.87
CA VAL A 23 -15.11 -8.64 1.34
C VAL A 23 -15.60 -9.05 -0.06
N LEU A 24 -16.87 -8.81 -0.34
CA LEU A 24 -17.43 -9.03 -1.67
C LEU A 24 -17.04 -7.87 -2.59
N GLU A 25 -16.44 -8.17 -3.74
CA GLU A 25 -16.01 -7.15 -4.72
C GLU A 25 -17.16 -6.22 -5.13
N GLN A 26 -18.38 -6.76 -5.27
CA GLN A 26 -19.55 -5.93 -5.61
C GLN A 26 -19.82 -4.87 -4.56
N THR A 27 -19.66 -5.17 -3.27
CA THR A 27 -19.84 -4.19 -2.20
C THR A 27 -18.83 -3.03 -2.32
N VAL A 28 -17.58 -3.35 -2.66
CA VAL A 28 -16.54 -2.34 -2.87
C VAL A 28 -16.88 -1.48 -4.08
N GLN A 29 -17.29 -2.09 -5.19
CA GLN A 29 -17.68 -1.38 -6.40
C GLN A 29 -18.87 -0.45 -6.18
N ASP A 30 -19.86 -0.87 -5.37
CA ASP A 30 -21.02 -0.05 -5.02
C ASP A 30 -20.63 1.16 -4.19
N ILE A 31 -19.64 1.02 -3.28
CA ILE A 31 -19.09 2.14 -2.50
C ILE A 31 -18.33 3.11 -3.41
N ILE A 32 -17.49 2.60 -4.31
CA ILE A 32 -16.77 3.41 -5.28
C ILE A 32 -17.76 4.20 -6.15
N ALA A 33 -18.78 3.54 -6.68
CA ALA A 33 -19.79 4.19 -7.51
C ALA A 33 -20.52 5.33 -6.77
N GLN A 34 -20.91 5.09 -5.52
CA GLN A 34 -21.55 6.13 -4.69
C GLN A 34 -20.62 7.32 -4.43
N ALA A 35 -19.33 7.07 -4.22
CA ALA A 35 -18.37 8.15 -4.01
C ALA A 35 -18.12 8.95 -5.31
N VAL A 36 -18.06 8.27 -6.46
CA VAL A 36 -17.91 8.91 -7.77
C VAL A 36 -19.12 9.81 -8.10
N ASP A 37 -20.31 9.42 -7.69
CA ASP A 37 -21.54 10.22 -7.89
C ASP A 37 -21.54 11.57 -7.13
N LEU A 38 -20.61 11.76 -6.18
CA LEU A 38 -20.46 13.04 -5.47
C LEU A 38 -19.80 14.15 -6.32
N ASP A 39 -19.27 13.80 -7.49
CA ASP A 39 -18.75 14.70 -8.53
C ASP A 39 -17.66 15.67 -8.05
N PHE A 40 -16.63 15.11 -7.36
CA PHE A 40 -15.41 15.85 -7.01
C PHE A 40 -14.17 14.96 -7.23
N PRO A 41 -12.97 15.56 -7.38
CA PRO A 41 -11.74 14.79 -7.51
C PRO A 41 -11.51 13.91 -6.27
N ILE A 42 -11.23 12.62 -6.49
CA ILE A 42 -11.06 11.64 -5.41
C ILE A 42 -9.93 10.66 -5.73
N GLU A 43 -9.12 10.32 -4.73
CA GLU A 43 -8.20 9.20 -4.79
C GLU A 43 -8.73 8.05 -3.92
N PHE A 44 -8.93 6.88 -4.53
CA PHE A 44 -9.31 5.67 -3.80
C PHE A 44 -8.08 4.93 -3.33
N GLY A 45 -7.94 4.76 -2.01
CA GLY A 45 -6.96 3.88 -1.40
C GLY A 45 -7.50 2.45 -1.32
N LEU A 46 -7.04 1.57 -2.20
CA LEU A 46 -7.41 0.16 -2.19
C LEU A 46 -6.59 -0.57 -1.13
N CYS A 47 -7.19 -0.86 0.03
CA CYS A 47 -6.47 -1.34 1.19
C CYS A 47 -6.59 -2.87 1.38
N ASP A 48 -5.44 -3.52 1.53
CA ASP A 48 -5.33 -4.87 2.10
C ASP A 48 -5.13 -4.76 3.61
N THR A 49 -6.22 -4.46 4.32
CA THR A 49 -6.23 -4.10 5.75
C THR A 49 -5.66 -5.20 6.66
N THR A 50 -5.78 -6.46 6.26
CA THR A 50 -5.36 -7.61 7.07
C THR A 50 -4.12 -8.31 6.53
N GLY A 51 -3.63 -7.92 5.35
CA GLY A 51 -2.54 -8.58 4.64
C GLY A 51 -2.95 -9.91 4.00
N ARG A 52 -4.25 -10.16 3.84
CA ARG A 52 -4.79 -11.43 3.30
C ARG A 52 -5.14 -11.38 1.81
N ALA A 53 -4.81 -10.29 1.13
CA ALA A 53 -4.91 -10.25 -0.32
C ALA A 53 -3.87 -11.15 -0.97
N PHE A 54 -4.22 -11.71 -2.12
CA PHE A 54 -3.31 -12.48 -2.98
C PHE A 54 -3.03 -11.70 -4.26
N PRO A 55 -1.81 -11.83 -4.84
CA PRO A 55 -1.39 -11.02 -5.97
C PRO A 55 -2.33 -11.05 -7.18
N ASP A 56 -2.86 -12.22 -7.53
CA ASP A 56 -3.81 -12.39 -8.64
C ASP A 56 -5.14 -11.67 -8.39
N HIS A 57 -5.63 -11.70 -7.16
CA HIS A 57 -6.84 -10.99 -6.75
C HIS A 57 -6.61 -9.47 -6.78
N VAL A 58 -5.45 -8.99 -6.28
CA VAL A 58 -5.08 -7.58 -6.35
C VAL A 58 -5.02 -7.11 -7.81
N ALA A 59 -4.31 -7.83 -8.68
CA ALA A 59 -4.22 -7.49 -10.10
C ALA A 59 -5.59 -7.42 -10.78
N SER A 60 -6.43 -8.43 -10.54
CA SER A 60 -7.76 -8.52 -11.13
C SER A 60 -8.63 -7.35 -10.72
N PHE A 61 -8.75 -7.08 -9.41
CA PHE A 61 -9.59 -6.01 -8.90
C PHE A 61 -9.10 -4.62 -9.32
N CYS A 62 -7.79 -4.35 -9.18
CA CYS A 62 -7.21 -3.07 -9.61
C CYS A 62 -7.42 -2.82 -11.11
N SER A 63 -7.17 -3.81 -11.96
CA SER A 63 -7.39 -3.69 -13.40
C SER A 63 -8.86 -3.39 -13.73
N GLN A 64 -9.77 -4.04 -13.04
CA GLN A 64 -11.22 -3.87 -13.26
C GLN A 64 -11.67 -2.45 -12.93
N VAL A 65 -11.33 -1.91 -11.75
CA VAL A 65 -11.78 -0.58 -11.35
C VAL A 65 -11.09 0.51 -12.17
N ILE A 66 -9.80 0.37 -12.49
CA ILE A 66 -9.08 1.31 -13.35
C ILE A 66 -9.70 1.37 -14.75
N GLU A 67 -10.01 0.22 -15.34
CA GLU A 67 -10.64 0.16 -16.67
C GLU A 67 -12.05 0.75 -16.65
N GLN A 68 -12.83 0.44 -15.62
CA GLN A 68 -14.20 0.95 -15.46
C GLN A 68 -14.26 2.49 -15.42
N TYR A 69 -13.32 3.11 -14.74
CA TYR A 69 -13.31 4.56 -14.54
C TYR A 69 -12.24 5.31 -15.36
N LYS A 70 -11.60 4.68 -16.34
CA LYS A 70 -10.49 5.24 -17.13
C LYS A 70 -10.78 6.56 -17.83
N SER A 71 -12.04 6.85 -18.14
CA SER A 71 -12.45 8.11 -18.77
C SER A 71 -12.60 9.26 -17.79
N ASN A 72 -12.76 8.99 -16.50
CA ASN A 72 -12.84 10.00 -15.46
C ASN A 72 -11.42 10.33 -14.95
N LYS A 73 -10.94 11.56 -15.27
CA LYS A 73 -9.59 12.01 -14.93
C LYS A 73 -9.47 12.55 -13.50
N ASP A 74 -10.59 12.73 -12.83
CA ASP A 74 -10.65 13.20 -11.46
C ASP A 74 -10.57 12.06 -10.44
N ILE A 75 -10.45 10.80 -10.92
CA ILE A 75 -10.28 9.61 -10.09
C ILE A 75 -8.83 9.15 -10.09
N GLY A 76 -8.23 9.09 -8.89
CA GLY A 76 -6.93 8.48 -8.62
C GLY A 76 -7.08 7.12 -7.95
N TRP A 77 -6.02 6.30 -8.06
CA TRP A 77 -5.95 4.97 -7.45
C TRP A 77 -4.64 4.80 -6.71
N ALA A 78 -4.73 4.51 -5.41
CA ALA A 78 -3.61 4.16 -4.56
C ALA A 78 -3.78 2.72 -4.03
N PHE A 79 -2.69 2.06 -3.74
CA PHE A 79 -2.69 0.75 -3.08
C PHE A 79 -2.01 0.85 -1.72
N HIS A 80 -2.68 0.35 -0.69
CA HIS A 80 -2.15 0.21 0.65
C HIS A 80 -2.11 -1.26 1.05
N GLY A 81 -0.91 -1.80 1.22
CA GLY A 81 -0.70 -3.21 1.55
C GLY A 81 -0.18 -3.42 2.96
N HIS A 82 -0.67 -4.47 3.63
CA HIS A 82 -0.07 -5.01 4.84
C HIS A 82 0.79 -6.24 4.53
N ASP A 83 1.89 -6.39 5.25
CA ASP A 83 2.86 -7.48 5.06
C ASP A 83 2.70 -8.61 6.09
N THR A 84 1.54 -8.71 6.72
CA THR A 84 1.21 -9.68 7.77
C THR A 84 1.57 -11.14 7.39
N TYR A 85 1.41 -11.47 6.12
CA TYR A 85 1.71 -12.82 5.59
C TYR A 85 2.88 -12.81 4.59
N GLY A 86 3.67 -11.73 4.53
CA GLY A 86 4.82 -11.63 3.63
C GLY A 86 4.44 -11.39 2.16
N LEU A 87 3.23 -10.88 1.90
CA LEU A 87 2.74 -10.63 0.53
C LEU A 87 2.67 -9.15 0.16
N GLY A 88 3.02 -8.24 1.07
CA GLY A 88 2.85 -6.80 0.88
C GLY A 88 3.55 -6.27 -0.37
N VAL A 89 4.84 -6.58 -0.55
CA VAL A 89 5.60 -6.18 -1.75
C VAL A 89 5.05 -6.86 -3.00
N ALA A 90 4.75 -8.16 -2.94
CA ALA A 90 4.20 -8.88 -4.09
C ALA A 90 2.87 -8.29 -4.55
N ASN A 91 1.96 -8.00 -3.61
CA ASN A 91 0.69 -7.36 -3.90
C ASN A 91 0.87 -5.97 -4.52
N ALA A 92 1.82 -5.16 -4.02
CA ALA A 92 2.13 -3.86 -4.59
C ALA A 92 2.63 -3.96 -6.05
N LEU A 93 3.47 -4.95 -6.37
CA LEU A 93 3.92 -5.20 -7.74
C LEU A 93 2.79 -5.56 -8.68
N TYR A 94 1.87 -6.41 -8.25
CA TYR A 94 0.70 -6.78 -9.04
C TYR A 94 -0.30 -5.62 -9.19
N ALA A 95 -0.45 -4.77 -8.17
CA ALA A 95 -1.19 -3.51 -8.30
C ALA A 95 -0.52 -2.56 -9.31
N TYR A 96 0.83 -2.47 -9.30
CA TYR A 96 1.58 -1.68 -10.27
C TYR A 96 1.37 -2.16 -11.71
N ASP A 97 1.45 -3.47 -11.95
CA ASP A 97 1.21 -4.08 -13.25
C ASP A 97 -0.24 -3.84 -13.73
N ALA A 98 -1.19 -3.81 -12.81
CA ALA A 98 -2.59 -3.48 -13.07
C ALA A 98 -2.84 -1.99 -13.37
N GLY A 99 -1.85 -1.11 -13.16
CA GLY A 99 -1.97 0.31 -13.50
C GLY A 99 -1.97 1.27 -12.31
N VAL A 100 -1.92 0.81 -11.07
CA VAL A 100 -1.76 1.67 -9.88
C VAL A 100 -0.38 2.34 -9.90
N ARG A 101 -0.31 3.61 -9.50
CA ARG A 101 0.93 4.40 -9.49
C ARG A 101 1.20 5.11 -8.16
N VAL A 102 0.27 5.05 -7.23
CA VAL A 102 0.43 5.58 -5.87
C VAL A 102 0.42 4.42 -4.89
N PHE A 103 1.44 4.36 -4.03
CA PHE A 103 1.59 3.29 -3.03
C PHE A 103 1.79 3.91 -1.66
N ASP A 104 0.96 3.48 -0.73
CA ASP A 104 1.02 3.89 0.65
C ASP A 104 1.71 2.80 1.47
N ALA A 105 2.73 3.20 2.22
CA ALA A 105 3.57 2.31 3.01
C ALA A 105 4.17 3.04 4.20
N ALA A 106 4.74 2.32 5.15
CA ALA A 106 5.34 2.93 6.32
C ALA A 106 6.85 2.64 6.41
N ALA A 107 7.64 3.64 6.80
CA ALA A 107 9.06 3.42 7.09
C ALA A 107 9.20 2.39 8.24
N ALA A 108 10.12 1.47 8.10
CA ALA A 108 10.31 0.31 8.97
C ALA A 108 9.05 -0.60 9.08
N GLY A 109 8.10 -0.52 8.15
CA GLY A 109 6.84 -1.23 8.26
C GLY A 109 6.04 -0.87 9.52
N LEU A 110 6.26 0.34 10.07
CA LEU A 110 5.64 0.80 11.32
C LEU A 110 4.12 0.76 11.23
N GLY A 111 3.49 0.25 12.29
CA GLY A 111 2.05 0.24 12.43
C GLY A 111 1.45 -1.15 12.21
N GLY A 112 1.21 -1.85 13.32
CA GLY A 112 0.47 -3.11 13.32
C GLY A 112 -1.03 -2.90 13.08
N CYS A 113 -1.71 -3.96 12.69
CA CYS A 113 -3.16 -3.96 12.69
C CYS A 113 -3.63 -4.41 14.08
N PRO A 114 -4.31 -3.57 14.88
CA PRO A 114 -4.75 -3.95 16.22
C PRO A 114 -5.76 -5.10 16.20
N PHE A 115 -6.36 -5.37 15.05
CA PHE A 115 -7.33 -6.45 14.84
C PHE A 115 -6.70 -7.75 14.31
N ALA A 116 -5.38 -7.75 14.05
CA ALA A 116 -4.63 -8.93 13.65
C ALA A 116 -3.40 -9.08 14.57
N PRO A 117 -3.56 -9.64 15.78
CA PRO A 117 -2.46 -9.83 16.73
C PRO A 117 -1.31 -10.61 16.09
N GLY A 118 -0.08 -10.08 16.16
CA GLY A 118 1.10 -10.66 15.51
C GLY A 118 1.27 -10.28 14.04
N ALA A 119 0.43 -9.37 13.52
CA ALA A 119 0.63 -8.80 12.20
C ALA A 119 1.89 -7.95 12.16
N SER A 120 2.75 -8.17 11.17
CA SER A 120 4.00 -7.43 10.98
C SER A 120 3.78 -5.97 10.54
N GLY A 121 2.53 -5.52 10.43
CA GLY A 121 2.18 -4.15 10.10
C GLY A 121 2.16 -3.84 8.61
N ASN A 122 2.32 -2.56 8.30
CA ASN A 122 2.35 -2.05 6.93
C ASN A 122 3.50 -2.67 6.12
N THR A 123 3.34 -2.70 4.81
CA THR A 123 4.47 -2.93 3.92
C THR A 123 5.54 -1.87 4.18
N ALA A 124 6.80 -2.29 4.32
CA ALA A 124 7.89 -1.37 4.60
C ALA A 124 8.21 -0.52 3.36
N SER A 125 8.27 0.80 3.54
CA SER A 125 8.59 1.73 2.47
C SER A 125 9.94 1.43 1.82
N GLU A 126 10.95 1.06 2.61
CA GLU A 126 12.28 0.70 2.10
C GLU A 126 12.28 -0.56 1.26
N ASP A 127 11.41 -1.53 1.54
CA ASP A 127 11.27 -2.74 0.72
C ASP A 127 10.62 -2.41 -0.64
N LEU A 128 9.63 -1.53 -0.66
CA LEU A 128 9.01 -1.05 -1.90
C LEU A 128 9.98 -0.22 -2.72
N VAL A 129 10.66 0.75 -2.12
CA VAL A 129 11.62 1.61 -2.81
C VAL A 129 12.74 0.77 -3.40
N PHE A 130 13.35 -0.13 -2.62
CA PHE A 130 14.38 -1.04 -3.11
C PHE A 130 13.89 -1.86 -4.30
N THR A 131 12.67 -2.39 -4.21
CA THR A 131 12.11 -3.24 -5.26
C THR A 131 11.86 -2.45 -6.55
N PHE A 132 11.18 -1.31 -6.47
CA PHE A 132 10.88 -0.49 -7.65
C PHE A 132 12.13 0.07 -8.32
N GLU A 133 13.11 0.59 -7.55
CA GLU A 133 14.36 1.10 -8.11
C GLU A 133 15.15 -0.01 -8.84
N ASN A 134 15.19 -1.24 -8.28
CA ASN A 134 15.85 -2.37 -8.96
C ASN A 134 15.08 -2.85 -10.21
N MET A 135 13.79 -2.55 -10.33
CA MET A 135 13.00 -2.78 -11.54
C MET A 135 13.17 -1.65 -12.57
N GLY A 136 13.94 -0.61 -12.27
CA GLY A 136 14.12 0.56 -13.13
C GLY A 136 12.96 1.56 -13.06
N VAL A 137 12.12 1.47 -12.02
CA VAL A 137 11.03 2.42 -11.76
C VAL A 137 11.54 3.44 -10.75
N ALA A 138 11.74 4.68 -11.21
CA ALA A 138 12.22 5.75 -10.34
C ALA A 138 11.15 6.15 -9.32
N THR A 139 11.44 5.99 -8.04
CA THR A 139 10.57 6.40 -6.95
C THR A 139 10.79 7.86 -6.54
N GLY A 140 11.95 8.40 -6.84
CA GLY A 140 12.38 9.73 -6.38
C GLY A 140 12.75 9.78 -4.89
N ILE A 141 12.83 8.64 -4.23
CA ILE A 141 13.14 8.51 -2.81
C ILE A 141 14.61 8.10 -2.64
N ASP A 142 15.33 8.81 -1.78
CA ASP A 142 16.69 8.47 -1.37
C ASP A 142 16.63 7.29 -0.38
N LEU A 143 16.96 6.09 -0.87
CA LEU A 143 16.87 4.86 -0.08
C LEU A 143 17.83 4.87 1.12
N GLU A 144 19.01 5.48 1.03
CA GLU A 144 19.94 5.57 2.17
C GLU A 144 19.33 6.38 3.31
N LYS A 145 18.74 7.53 3.00
CA LYS A 145 18.06 8.36 4.00
C LYS A 145 16.83 7.67 4.58
N LEU A 146 16.06 6.97 3.74
CA LEU A 146 14.90 6.20 4.20
C LEU A 146 15.33 5.10 5.19
N LEU A 147 16.44 4.41 4.91
CA LEU A 147 16.99 3.41 5.82
C LEU A 147 17.52 4.04 7.13
N ASP A 148 18.00 5.29 7.11
CA ASP A 148 18.36 6.01 8.34
C ASP A 148 17.12 6.31 9.18
N VAL A 149 16.02 6.73 8.54
CA VAL A 149 14.74 6.93 9.22
C VAL A 149 14.20 5.63 9.80
N ALA A 150 14.25 4.53 9.05
CA ALA A 150 13.83 3.21 9.52
C ALA A 150 14.63 2.76 10.76
N ALA A 151 15.94 3.03 10.79
CA ALA A 151 16.78 2.73 11.95
C ALA A 151 16.45 3.60 13.18
N LEU A 152 16.03 4.85 12.97
CA LEU A 152 15.55 5.72 14.06
C LEU A 152 14.23 5.20 14.64
N ILE A 153 13.30 4.76 13.79
CA ILE A 153 12.02 4.19 14.22
C ILE A 153 12.25 2.92 15.04
N ASP A 154 13.16 2.07 14.62
CA ASP A 154 13.51 0.80 15.28
C ASP A 154 14.08 1.02 16.71
N ALA A 155 14.60 2.21 16.98
CA ALA A 155 15.13 2.57 18.29
C ALA A 155 14.06 3.04 19.29
N PHE A 156 12.82 3.25 18.88
CA PHE A 156 11.73 3.59 19.80
C PHE A 156 11.31 2.35 20.59
N PRO A 157 11.01 2.50 21.89
CA PRO A 157 10.48 1.39 22.68
C PRO A 157 9.05 1.03 22.25
N ASP A 158 8.73 -0.25 22.38
CA ASP A 158 7.36 -0.78 22.20
C ASP A 158 6.73 -0.51 20.82
N VAL A 159 7.55 -0.48 19.76
CA VAL A 159 7.07 -0.37 18.39
C VAL A 159 7.19 -1.70 17.66
N ASP A 160 6.12 -2.07 16.97
CA ASP A 160 6.16 -3.18 16.02
C ASP A 160 6.69 -2.65 14.68
N THR A 161 7.78 -3.25 14.21
CA THR A 161 8.42 -2.92 12.94
C THR A 161 8.55 -4.15 12.06
N GLY A 162 8.57 -3.95 10.74
CA GLY A 162 8.69 -4.99 9.72
C GLY A 162 9.78 -4.67 8.70
N GLY A 163 9.68 -5.30 7.53
CA GLY A 163 10.60 -5.09 6.42
C GLY A 163 11.83 -5.99 6.42
N HIS A 164 12.40 -6.17 5.26
CA HIS A 164 13.50 -7.10 5.00
C HIS A 164 14.80 -6.38 4.67
N VAL A 165 14.72 -5.36 3.81
CA VAL A 165 15.89 -4.68 3.24
C VAL A 165 16.73 -4.00 4.34
N ARG A 166 16.11 -3.37 5.31
CA ARG A 166 16.78 -2.64 6.40
C ARG A 166 17.68 -3.50 7.29
N SER A 167 17.45 -4.81 7.35
CA SER A 167 18.25 -5.77 8.12
C SER A 167 19.53 -6.20 7.40
N LEU A 168 19.68 -5.86 6.13
CA LEU A 168 20.83 -6.23 5.31
C LEU A 168 21.96 -5.19 5.39
N PRO A 169 23.22 -5.60 5.13
CA PRO A 169 24.33 -4.63 5.06
C PRO A 169 24.09 -3.58 3.97
N ARG A 170 24.17 -2.28 4.32
CA ARG A 170 23.98 -1.13 3.41
C ARG A 170 24.72 -1.26 2.07
N LYS A 171 25.94 -1.77 2.12
CA LYS A 171 26.77 -2.00 0.94
C LYS A 171 26.18 -2.95 -0.11
N ARG A 172 25.19 -3.76 0.29
CA ARG A 172 24.46 -4.67 -0.63
C ARG A 172 23.18 -4.06 -1.18
N ILE A 173 22.73 -2.97 -0.58
CA ILE A 173 21.44 -2.33 -0.88
C ILE A 173 21.65 -1.11 -1.77
N CYS A 174 22.63 -0.27 -1.43
CA CYS A 174 22.87 1.03 -2.07
C CYS A 174 24.18 1.07 -2.87
N GLY A 175 24.87 -0.07 -3.03
CA GLY A 175 26.18 -0.19 -3.71
C GLY A 175 26.10 -0.46 -5.20
#